data_81a7b77e1fb43190f868588609084727
#
_entry.id   81a7b77e1fb43190f868588609084727
#
_cell.length_a   1.000
_cell.length_b   1.000
_cell.length_c   1.000
_cell.angle_alpha   90.00
_cell.angle_beta   90.00
_cell.angle_gamma   90.00
#
_symmetry.space_group_name_H-M   'P 1'
#
loop_
_entity.id
_entity.type
_entity.pdbx_description
1 polymer ?
#
loop_
_entity_poly.entity_id
_entity_poly.type
_entity_poly.pdbx_seq_one_letter_code
_entity_poly.pdbx_strand_id
1 'polypeptide(L)'
;MVKSLIIVGIGSFFGGALRYFLSQQIKSITEGGFPWPTMVVNLLGCLMIGLAYGFFNRLGLGGSTWCLLLTTGFCGGFTTFSTFSNESLHLLQTGCYQAFIGYVAMSMVGGLALTLLGYAAMGSPSLTHP
;
A
#
# COMPACT_ATOMS: atom_id res chain seq x y z
N MET A 1 -11.10 -22.14 -4.37
CA MET A 1 -9.74 -21.86 -3.89
C MET A 1 -8.76 -21.62 -5.02
N VAL A 2 -8.66 -22.54 -6.00
CA VAL A 2 -7.69 -22.36 -7.11
C VAL A 2 -7.94 -21.10 -7.91
N LYS A 3 -9.22 -20.82 -8.23
CA LYS A 3 -9.60 -19.59 -8.95
C LYS A 3 -9.14 -18.34 -8.20
N SER A 4 -9.35 -18.30 -6.89
CA SER A 4 -8.94 -17.17 -6.07
C SER A 4 -7.42 -16.99 -6.05
N LEU A 5 -6.67 -18.10 -5.99
CA LEU A 5 -5.19 -18.06 -6.03
C LEU A 5 -4.70 -17.47 -7.35
N ILE A 6 -5.31 -17.86 -8.46
CA ILE A 6 -4.94 -17.36 -9.80
C ILE A 6 -5.22 -15.86 -9.89
N ILE A 7 -6.40 -15.43 -9.42
CA ILE A 7 -6.80 -14.01 -9.44
C ILE A 7 -5.87 -13.16 -8.59
N VAL A 8 -5.57 -13.59 -7.39
CA VAL A 8 -4.60 -12.90 -6.52
C VAL A 8 -3.23 -12.86 -7.18
N GLY A 9 -2.80 -13.97 -7.79
CA GLY A 9 -1.51 -14.05 -8.49
C GLY A 9 -1.43 -13.07 -9.65
N ILE A 10 -2.47 -12.97 -10.46
CA ILE A 10 -2.51 -12.02 -11.59
C ILE A 10 -2.44 -10.58 -11.07
N GLY A 11 -3.25 -10.24 -10.08
CA GLY A 11 -3.23 -8.91 -9.48
C GLY A 11 -1.86 -8.58 -8.90
N SER A 12 -1.27 -9.50 -8.16
CA SER A 12 0.05 -9.34 -7.55
C SER A 12 1.16 -9.17 -8.58
N PHE A 13 1.06 -9.87 -9.71
CA PHE A 13 2.01 -9.72 -10.79
C PHE A 13 2.05 -8.27 -11.28
N PHE A 14 0.90 -7.71 -11.62
CA PHE A 14 0.81 -6.34 -12.09
C PHE A 14 1.15 -5.33 -10.99
N GLY A 15 0.67 -5.57 -9.78
CA GLY A 15 0.97 -4.71 -8.63
C GLY A 15 2.46 -4.67 -8.31
N GLY A 16 3.10 -5.83 -8.27
CA GLY A 16 4.54 -5.92 -8.00
C GLY A 16 5.39 -5.30 -9.11
N ALA A 17 5.01 -5.52 -10.37
CA ALA A 17 5.71 -4.93 -11.51
C ALA A 17 5.60 -3.40 -11.48
N LEU A 18 4.40 -2.87 -11.24
CA LEU A 18 4.20 -1.42 -11.15
C LEU A 18 4.94 -0.83 -9.94
N ARG A 19 4.93 -1.52 -8.80
CA ARG A 19 5.70 -1.09 -7.63
C ARG A 19 7.18 -0.92 -7.97
N TYR A 20 7.77 -1.92 -8.60
CA TYR A 20 9.18 -1.86 -8.98
C TYR A 20 9.44 -0.69 -9.93
N PHE A 21 8.60 -0.54 -10.95
CA PHE A 21 8.74 0.55 -11.92
C PHE A 21 8.69 1.91 -11.24
N LEU A 22 7.65 2.16 -10.42
CA LEU A 22 7.51 3.45 -9.73
C LEU A 22 8.65 3.69 -8.74
N SER A 23 9.09 2.63 -8.04
CA SER A 23 10.22 2.74 -7.12
C SER A 23 11.49 3.20 -7.84
N GLN A 24 11.76 2.67 -9.03
CA GLN A 24 12.91 3.08 -9.81
C GLN A 24 12.77 4.53 -10.31
N GLN A 25 11.57 4.93 -10.72
CA GLN A 25 11.33 6.32 -11.16
C GLN A 25 11.52 7.31 -10.00
N ILE A 26 11.01 6.99 -8.82
CA ILE A 26 11.14 7.85 -7.65
C ILE A 26 12.60 7.90 -7.20
N LYS A 27 13.29 6.78 -7.24
CA LYS A 27 14.71 6.71 -6.89
C LYS A 27 15.56 7.60 -7.80
N SER A 28 15.21 7.69 -9.07
CA SER A 28 15.98 8.49 -10.04
C SER A 28 15.85 10.00 -9.81
N ILE A 29 14.79 10.46 -9.15
CA ILE A 29 14.55 11.89 -8.90
C ILE A 29 14.74 12.29 -7.46
N THR A 30 15.07 11.34 -6.56
CA THR A 30 15.32 11.61 -5.15
C THR A 30 16.78 11.32 -4.82
N GLU A 31 17.38 12.20 -4.00
CA GLU A 31 18.75 12.03 -3.52
C GLU A 31 18.74 11.88 -2.01
N GLY A 32 19.83 11.32 -1.48
CA GLY A 32 20.00 11.10 -0.06
C GLY A 32 19.61 9.71 0.38
N GLY A 33 19.77 9.42 1.65
CA GLY A 33 19.60 8.08 2.20
C GLY A 33 18.19 7.74 2.67
N PHE A 34 17.22 8.67 2.54
CA PHE A 34 15.86 8.42 3.00
C PHE A 34 15.12 7.55 1.97
N PRO A 35 14.37 6.52 2.42
CA PRO A 35 13.71 5.57 1.51
C PRO A 35 12.39 6.11 0.95
N TRP A 36 12.44 7.20 0.19
CA TRP A 36 11.28 7.82 -0.46
C TRP A 36 10.51 6.85 -1.36
N PRO A 37 11.19 6.02 -2.19
CA PRO A 37 10.44 5.13 -3.10
C PRO A 37 9.47 4.21 -2.37
N THR A 38 9.93 3.52 -1.34
CA THR A 38 9.08 2.59 -0.58
C THR A 38 7.97 3.33 0.16
N MET A 39 8.29 4.48 0.77
CA MET A 39 7.29 5.24 1.50
C MET A 39 6.17 5.71 0.58
N VAL A 40 6.52 6.31 -0.57
CA VAL A 40 5.53 6.82 -1.53
C VAL A 40 4.68 5.67 -2.08
N VAL A 41 5.30 4.57 -2.46
CA VAL A 41 4.58 3.40 -2.99
C VAL A 41 3.62 2.83 -1.96
N ASN A 42 4.07 2.64 -0.71
CA ASN A 42 3.21 2.10 0.34
C ASN A 42 2.07 3.05 0.70
N LEU A 43 2.33 4.36 0.79
CA LEU A 43 1.29 5.35 1.05
C LEU A 43 0.26 5.41 -0.08
N LEU A 44 0.73 5.38 -1.33
CA LEU A 44 -0.16 5.36 -2.49
C LEU A 44 -1.00 4.08 -2.50
N GLY A 45 -0.40 2.95 -2.17
CA GLY A 45 -1.13 1.67 -2.05
C GLY A 45 -2.17 1.69 -0.93
N CYS A 46 -1.88 2.34 0.19
CA CYS A 46 -2.84 2.51 1.27
C CYS A 46 -4.05 3.35 0.83
N LEU A 47 -3.81 4.41 0.07
CA LEU A 47 -4.90 5.19 -0.49
C LEU A 47 -5.74 4.35 -1.46
N MET A 48 -5.08 3.60 -2.35
CA MET A 48 -5.76 2.77 -3.34
C MET A 48 -6.60 1.68 -2.67
N ILE A 49 -6.10 1.03 -1.62
CA ILE A 49 -6.85 -0.02 -0.95
C ILE A 49 -8.06 0.54 -0.21
N GLY A 50 -7.93 1.73 0.38
CA GLY A 50 -9.06 2.42 0.98
C GLY A 50 -10.14 2.76 -0.03
N LEU A 51 -9.75 3.33 -1.18
CA LEU A 51 -10.67 3.62 -2.27
C LEU A 51 -11.37 2.36 -2.78
N ALA A 52 -10.61 1.28 -2.97
CA ALA A 52 -11.16 0.02 -3.50
C ALA A 52 -12.17 -0.59 -2.55
N TYR A 53 -11.84 -0.75 -1.27
CA TYR A 53 -12.78 -1.29 -0.30
C TYR A 53 -14.00 -0.40 -0.11
N GLY A 54 -13.81 0.91 -0.08
CA GLY A 54 -14.92 1.84 0.01
C GLY A 54 -15.88 1.71 -1.17
N PHE A 55 -15.33 1.64 -2.38
CA PHE A 55 -16.10 1.49 -3.61
C PHE A 55 -16.88 0.17 -3.63
N PHE A 56 -16.20 -0.95 -3.39
CA PHE A 56 -16.85 -2.26 -3.45
C PHE A 56 -17.86 -2.46 -2.32
N ASN A 57 -17.57 -1.95 -1.12
CA ASN A 57 -18.51 -2.03 -0.01
C ASN A 57 -19.77 -1.20 -0.29
N ARG A 58 -19.59 -0.03 -0.90
CA ARG A 58 -20.72 0.82 -1.29
C ARG A 58 -21.67 0.12 -2.25
N LEU A 59 -21.11 -0.68 -3.17
CA LEU A 59 -21.89 -1.42 -4.16
C LEU A 59 -22.39 -2.78 -3.65
N GLY A 60 -22.03 -3.17 -2.42
CA GLY A 60 -22.35 -4.48 -1.90
C GLY A 60 -21.55 -5.61 -2.53
N LEU A 61 -20.40 -5.28 -3.13
CA LEU A 61 -19.55 -6.23 -3.87
C LEU A 61 -18.24 -6.55 -3.15
N GLY A 62 -18.20 -6.39 -1.82
CA GLY A 62 -16.97 -6.61 -1.04
C GLY A 62 -16.39 -8.02 -1.15
N GLY A 63 -17.23 -9.01 -1.47
CA GLY A 63 -16.77 -10.40 -1.68
C GLY A 63 -16.59 -10.78 -3.15
N SER A 64 -16.64 -9.81 -4.07
CA SER A 64 -16.57 -10.11 -5.50
C SER A 64 -15.15 -10.45 -5.95
N THR A 65 -15.06 -11.13 -7.09
CA THR A 65 -13.79 -11.44 -7.75
C THR A 65 -13.00 -10.18 -8.07
N TRP A 66 -13.67 -9.13 -8.53
CA TRP A 66 -13.01 -7.85 -8.83
C TRP A 66 -12.42 -7.19 -7.60
N CYS A 67 -13.13 -7.26 -6.48
CA CYS A 67 -12.61 -6.76 -5.21
C CYS A 67 -11.34 -7.52 -4.81
N LEU A 68 -11.36 -8.84 -4.89
CA LEU A 68 -10.21 -9.68 -4.58
C LEU A 68 -9.01 -9.35 -5.49
N LEU A 69 -9.26 -9.18 -6.79
CA LEU A 69 -8.22 -8.85 -7.76
C LEU A 69 -7.54 -7.52 -7.43
N LEU A 70 -8.32 -6.48 -7.14
CA LEU A 70 -7.80 -5.13 -6.93
C LEU A 70 -7.22 -4.92 -5.53
N THR A 71 -7.79 -5.57 -4.50
CA THR A 71 -7.33 -5.37 -3.12
C THR A 71 -6.21 -6.34 -2.76
N THR A 72 -6.55 -7.59 -2.49
CA THR A 72 -5.56 -8.61 -2.10
C THR A 72 -4.53 -8.83 -3.19
N GLY A 73 -4.96 -8.86 -4.45
CA GLY A 73 -4.04 -9.06 -5.57
C GLY A 73 -3.21 -7.83 -5.86
N PHE A 74 -3.79 -6.82 -6.51
CA PHE A 74 -3.04 -5.68 -7.02
C PHE A 74 -2.41 -4.86 -5.89
N CYS A 75 -3.21 -4.37 -4.94
CA CYS A 75 -2.69 -3.55 -3.85
C CYS A 75 -1.74 -4.35 -2.95
N GLY A 76 -2.03 -5.64 -2.73
CA GLY A 76 -1.16 -6.51 -1.96
C GLY A 76 0.22 -6.70 -2.59
N GLY A 77 0.28 -6.80 -3.91
CA GLY A 77 1.56 -6.88 -4.63
C GLY A 77 2.24 -5.53 -4.79
N PHE A 78 1.46 -4.46 -4.85
CA PHE A 78 1.97 -3.10 -5.01
C PHE A 78 2.66 -2.58 -3.75
N THR A 79 2.17 -2.93 -2.56
CA THR A 79 2.77 -2.52 -1.28
C THR A 79 3.79 -3.55 -0.80
N THR A 80 4.71 -3.14 0.08
CA THR A 80 5.73 -4.05 0.60
C THR A 80 6.11 -3.72 2.04
N PHE A 81 5.82 -4.65 2.93
CA PHE A 81 6.26 -4.57 4.32
C PHE A 81 7.70 -5.02 4.49
N SER A 82 8.14 -6.02 3.72
CA SER A 82 9.49 -6.56 3.85
C SER A 82 10.57 -5.55 3.48
N THR A 83 10.36 -4.80 2.41
CA THR A 83 11.29 -3.73 2.01
C THR A 83 11.31 -2.63 3.05
N PHE A 84 10.13 -2.23 3.55
CA PHE A 84 10.01 -1.26 4.64
C PHE A 84 10.80 -1.70 5.87
N SER A 85 10.67 -2.96 6.26
CA SER A 85 11.35 -3.52 7.42
C SER A 85 12.87 -3.51 7.23
N ASN A 86 13.34 -3.93 6.07
CA ASN A 86 14.77 -3.98 5.75
C ASN A 86 15.39 -2.57 5.72
N GLU A 87 14.70 -1.63 5.12
CA GLU A 87 15.18 -0.23 5.05
C GLU A 87 15.18 0.42 6.43
N SER A 88 14.18 0.13 7.25
CA SER A 88 14.13 0.60 8.63
C SER A 88 15.31 0.08 9.44
N LEU A 89 15.64 -1.21 9.28
CA LEU A 89 16.80 -1.81 9.92
C LEU A 89 18.09 -1.12 9.47
N HIS A 90 18.21 -0.84 8.17
CA HIS A 90 19.38 -0.16 7.62
C HIS A 90 19.56 1.24 8.23
N LEU A 91 18.48 1.99 8.39
CA LEU A 91 18.54 3.32 9.03
C LEU A 91 19.03 3.21 10.48
N LEU A 92 18.59 2.19 11.21
CA LEU A 92 19.08 1.94 12.58
C LEU A 92 20.56 1.56 12.59
N GLN A 93 20.99 0.69 11.69
CA GLN A 93 22.37 0.23 11.62
C GLN A 93 23.34 1.34 11.24
N THR A 94 22.91 2.31 10.47
CA THR A 94 23.74 3.44 10.05
C THR A 94 23.63 4.65 10.98
N GLY A 95 22.89 4.52 12.09
CA GLY A 95 22.75 5.59 13.08
C GLY A 95 21.82 6.73 12.70
N CYS A 96 21.02 6.54 11.65
CA CYS A 96 20.08 7.58 11.19
C CYS A 96 18.75 7.48 11.96
N TYR A 97 18.80 7.74 13.27
CA TYR A 97 17.66 7.52 14.16
C TYR A 97 16.49 8.44 13.88
N GLN A 98 16.76 9.71 13.55
CA GLN A 98 15.68 10.66 13.22
C GLN A 98 14.97 10.25 11.94
N ALA A 99 15.72 9.84 10.92
CA ALA A 99 15.15 9.33 9.67
C ALA A 99 14.35 8.05 9.93
N PHE A 100 14.85 7.16 10.79
CA PHE A 100 14.14 5.94 11.17
C PHE A 100 12.79 6.26 11.80
N ILE A 101 12.76 7.13 12.81
CA ILE A 101 11.54 7.51 13.50
C ILE A 101 10.55 8.15 12.53
N GLY A 102 11.02 9.09 11.70
CA GLY A 102 10.20 9.75 10.69
C GLY A 102 9.63 8.77 9.67
N TYR A 103 10.46 7.87 9.17
CA TYR A 103 10.05 6.88 8.18
C TYR A 103 8.97 5.95 8.72
N VAL A 104 9.20 5.39 9.90
CA VAL A 104 8.23 4.47 10.54
C VAL A 104 6.94 5.22 10.90
N ALA A 105 7.06 6.38 11.54
CA ALA A 105 5.88 7.15 11.97
C ALA A 105 5.03 7.60 10.77
N MET A 106 5.66 8.17 9.75
CA MET A 106 4.95 8.64 8.55
C MET A 106 4.33 7.49 7.77
N SER A 107 5.03 6.35 7.69
CA SER A 107 4.49 5.17 7.00
C SER A 107 3.28 4.60 7.73
N MET A 108 3.34 4.47 9.05
CA MET A 108 2.25 3.88 9.83
C MET A 108 1.04 4.83 9.94
N VAL A 109 1.28 6.06 10.39
CA VAL A 109 0.21 7.04 10.58
C VAL A 109 -0.34 7.49 9.23
N GLY A 110 0.55 7.82 8.29
CA GLY A 110 0.16 8.24 6.95
C GLY A 110 -0.58 7.14 6.20
N GLY A 111 -0.13 5.90 6.31
CA GLY A 111 -0.79 4.76 5.69
C GLY A 111 -2.21 4.57 6.20
N LEU A 112 -2.38 4.56 7.53
CA LEU A 112 -3.70 4.43 8.14
C LEU A 112 -4.61 5.60 7.75
N ALA A 113 -4.08 6.83 7.80
CA ALA A 113 -4.85 8.03 7.45
C ALA A 113 -5.29 8.00 5.98
N LEU A 114 -4.41 7.62 5.06
CA LEU A 114 -4.75 7.54 3.63
C LEU A 114 -5.75 6.43 3.33
N THR A 115 -5.64 5.30 4.01
CA THR A 115 -6.63 4.23 3.89
C THR A 115 -8.01 4.72 4.34
N LEU A 116 -8.07 5.42 5.48
CA LEU A 116 -9.30 6.01 5.98
C LEU A 116 -9.87 7.05 5.02
N LEU A 117 -9.03 7.95 4.52
CA LEU A 117 -9.46 8.98 3.58
C LEU A 117 -9.98 8.37 2.28
N GLY A 118 -9.31 7.35 1.75
CA GLY A 118 -9.78 6.65 0.55
C GLY A 118 -11.12 5.98 0.77
N TYR A 119 -11.26 5.31 1.90
CA TYR A 119 -12.52 4.64 2.26
C TYR A 119 -13.66 5.65 2.41
N ALA A 120 -13.42 6.75 3.11
CA ALA A 120 -14.42 7.80 3.34
C ALA A 120 -14.79 8.53 2.05
N ALA A 121 -13.81 8.76 1.16
CA ALA A 121 -14.04 9.47 -0.11
C ALA A 121 -15.03 8.74 -1.02
N MET A 122 -15.17 7.43 -0.88
CA MET A 122 -16.12 6.66 -1.67
C MET A 122 -17.54 6.68 -1.12
N GLY A 123 -17.80 7.48 -0.07
CA GLY A 123 -19.13 7.60 0.51
C GLY A 123 -19.64 6.33 1.16
N SER A 124 -18.72 5.52 1.66
CA SER A 124 -19.07 4.27 2.34
C SER A 124 -19.83 4.58 3.63
N PRO A 125 -20.84 3.77 4.00
CA PRO A 125 -21.51 3.95 5.28
C PRO A 125 -20.49 3.82 6.42
N SER A 126 -20.70 4.61 7.44
CA SER A 126 -19.79 4.86 8.54
C SER A 126 -19.02 3.62 9.03
N LEU A 127 -17.79 3.83 9.46
CA LEU A 127 -16.97 2.86 10.18
C LEU A 127 -17.66 2.31 11.45
N THR A 128 -18.88 2.75 11.75
CA THR A 128 -19.61 2.42 12.96
C THR A 128 -20.51 1.20 12.84
N HIS A 129 -20.54 0.55 11.69
CA HIS A 129 -21.28 -0.72 11.56
C HIS A 129 -20.31 -1.87 11.51
N PRO A 130 -20.39 -2.78 12.49
CA PRO A 130 -19.61 -4.02 12.48
C PRO A 130 -20.00 -4.91 11.30
#